data_723aabb5725731aa541f36151ab07879
#
_entry.id   723aabb5725731aa541f36151ab07879
#
_cell.length_a   1.000
_cell.length_b   1.000
_cell.length_c   1.000
_cell.angle_alpha   90.00
_cell.angle_beta   90.00
_cell.angle_gamma   90.00
#
_symmetry.space_group_name_H-M   'P 1'
#
loop_
_entity.id
_entity.type
_entity.pdbx_description
1 polymer ?
#
loop_
_entity_poly.entity_id
_entity_poly.type
_entity_poly.pdbx_seq_one_letter_code
_entity_poly.pdbx_strand_id
1 'polypeptide(L)' 'MPISESAGRLKVMIEKAIDDHRITRAEMDTIMAIASEDGYIDPQEQALLNQLQEMIENKVVKIFPK' A
#
# COMPACT_ATOMS: atom_id res chain seq x y z
N MET A 1 -13.02 -9.47 -14.14
CA MET A 1 -13.64 -8.54 -13.25
C MET A 1 -12.79 -7.31 -13.02
N PRO A 2 -13.35 -6.11 -13.16
CA PRO A 2 -12.52 -4.93 -12.96
C PRO A 2 -12.11 -4.79 -11.50
N ILE A 3 -10.88 -4.34 -11.31
CA ILE A 3 -10.37 -4.01 -10.00
C ILE A 3 -11.10 -2.75 -9.52
N SER A 4 -11.47 -2.69 -8.25
CA SER A 4 -12.09 -1.49 -7.71
C SER A 4 -11.12 -0.31 -7.87
N GLU A 5 -11.67 0.89 -7.99
CA GLU A 5 -10.86 2.07 -8.18
C GLU A 5 -9.86 2.26 -7.04
N SER A 6 -10.31 2.05 -5.81
CA SER A 6 -9.41 2.18 -4.66
C SER A 6 -8.32 1.11 -4.66
N ALA A 7 -8.65 -0.13 -5.04
CA ALA A 7 -7.65 -1.18 -5.13
C ALA A 7 -6.61 -0.87 -6.21
N GLY A 8 -7.04 -0.30 -7.34
CA GLY A 8 -6.13 0.10 -8.40
C GLY A 8 -5.18 1.20 -7.95
N ARG A 9 -5.69 2.20 -7.25
CA ARG A 9 -4.87 3.28 -6.71
C ARG A 9 -3.88 2.76 -5.67
N LEU A 10 -4.36 1.89 -4.81
CA LEU A 10 -3.52 1.28 -3.77
C LEU A 10 -2.39 0.49 -4.40
N LYS A 11 -2.71 -0.30 -5.42
CA LYS A 11 -1.70 -1.08 -6.13
C LYS A 11 -0.62 -0.20 -6.73
N VAL A 12 -1.00 0.90 -7.37
CA VAL A 12 -0.03 1.82 -7.97
C VAL A 12 0.90 2.40 -6.92
N MET A 13 0.36 2.82 -5.79
CA MET A 13 1.17 3.40 -4.73
C MET A 13 2.13 2.37 -4.12
N ILE A 14 1.66 1.16 -3.90
CA ILE A 14 2.49 0.11 -3.34
C ILE A 14 3.59 -0.28 -4.32
N GLU A 15 3.26 -0.43 -5.61
CA GLU A 15 4.25 -0.76 -6.61
C GLU A 15 5.33 0.32 -6.71
N LYS A 16 4.92 1.57 -6.59
CA LYS A 16 5.85 2.68 -6.62
C LYS A 16 6.81 2.64 -5.44
N ALA A 17 6.29 2.32 -4.26
CA ALA A 17 7.12 2.17 -3.08
C ALA A 17 8.12 1.03 -3.22
N ILE A 18 7.66 -0.09 -3.79
CA ILE A 18 8.52 -1.24 -4.04
C ILE A 18 9.63 -0.89 -5.04
N ASP A 19 9.27 -0.17 -6.07
CA ASP A 19 10.23 0.24 -7.10
C ASP A 19 11.31 1.15 -6.52
N ASP A 20 10.93 2.05 -5.63
CA ASP A 20 11.86 2.98 -4.98
C ASP A 20 12.56 2.35 -3.77
N HIS A 21 12.11 1.20 -3.32
CA HIS A 21 12.60 0.52 -2.11
C HIS A 21 12.45 1.36 -0.85
N ARG A 22 11.52 2.32 -0.88
CA ARG A 22 11.27 3.18 0.28
C ARG A 22 9.85 3.72 0.23
N ILE A 23 9.33 4.05 1.40
CA ILE A 23 8.02 4.65 1.53
C ILE A 23 8.08 5.68 2.65
N THR A 24 7.45 6.83 2.45
CA THR A 24 7.39 7.85 3.49
C THR A 24 6.18 7.61 4.38
N ARG A 25 6.19 8.21 5.55
CA ARG A 25 5.05 8.12 6.44
C ARG A 25 3.80 8.71 5.81
N ALA A 26 3.96 9.81 5.08
CA ALA A 26 2.84 10.43 4.37
C ALA A 26 2.25 9.48 3.34
N GLU A 27 3.10 8.77 2.62
CA GLU A 27 2.64 7.79 1.64
C GLU A 27 1.92 6.62 2.33
N MET A 28 2.44 6.17 3.45
CA MET A 28 1.81 5.11 4.22
C MET A 28 0.42 5.55 4.70
N ASP A 29 0.31 6.77 5.21
CA ASP A 29 -0.97 7.32 5.64
C ASP A 29 -1.96 7.38 4.49
N THR A 30 -1.49 7.79 3.31
CA THR A 30 -2.33 7.84 2.12
C THR A 30 -2.80 6.43 1.72
N ILE A 31 -1.92 5.45 1.78
CA ILE A 31 -2.25 4.07 1.48
C ILE A 31 -3.34 3.56 2.43
N MET A 32 -3.16 3.81 3.71
CA MET A 32 -4.15 3.39 4.71
C MET A 32 -5.48 4.11 4.53
N ALA A 33 -5.45 5.39 4.16
CA ALA A 33 -6.65 6.16 3.89
C ALA A 33 -7.42 5.58 2.69
N ILE A 34 -6.70 5.23 1.63
CA ILE A 34 -7.32 4.61 0.46
C ILE A 34 -7.94 3.26 0.83
N ALA A 35 -7.22 2.47 1.60
CA ALA A 35 -7.70 1.15 2.02
C ALA A 35 -8.96 1.24 2.86
N SER A 36 -9.11 2.32 3.63
CA SER A 36 -10.27 2.52 4.51
C SER A 36 -11.39 3.34 3.88
N GLU A 37 -11.22 3.74 2.62
CA GLU A 37 -12.14 4.67 1.97
C GLU A 37 -13.57 4.18 1.95
N ASP A 38 -13.78 2.90 1.71
CA ASP A 38 -15.12 2.31 1.60
C ASP A 38 -15.65 1.77 2.93
N GLY A 39 -14.93 1.98 4.01
CA GLY A 39 -15.32 1.50 5.32
C GLY A 39 -14.95 0.06 5.60
N TYR A 40 -14.43 -0.65 4.63
CA TYR A 40 -13.90 -2.00 4.81
C TYR A 40 -12.79 -2.25 3.80
N ILE A 41 -11.99 -3.25 4.08
CA ILE A 41 -10.86 -3.61 3.21
C ILE A 41 -11.21 -4.85 2.42
N ASP A 42 -11.17 -4.76 1.09
CA ASP A 42 -11.40 -5.89 0.20
C ASP A 42 -10.29 -6.92 0.36
N PRO A 43 -10.56 -8.21 0.05
CA PRO A 43 -9.49 -9.20 0.06
C PRO A 43 -8.30 -8.81 -0.82
N GLN A 44 -8.56 -8.16 -1.95
CA GLN A 44 -7.51 -7.72 -2.84
C GLN A 44 -6.66 -6.62 -2.21
N GLU A 45 -7.31 -5.64 -1.57
CA GLU A 45 -6.60 -4.59 -0.87
C GLU A 45 -5.81 -5.16 0.31
N GLN A 46 -6.41 -6.11 1.02
CA GLN A 46 -5.73 -6.76 2.14
C GLN A 46 -4.45 -7.48 1.67
N ALA A 47 -4.53 -8.17 0.54
CA ALA A 47 -3.36 -8.85 -0.02
C ALA A 47 -2.25 -7.86 -0.36
N LEU A 48 -2.61 -6.72 -0.94
CA LEU A 48 -1.64 -5.68 -1.28
C LEU A 48 -0.97 -5.10 -0.03
N LEU A 49 -1.77 -4.86 1.01
CA LEU A 49 -1.24 -4.35 2.27
C LEU A 49 -0.32 -5.36 2.94
N ASN A 50 -0.71 -6.63 2.92
CA ASN A 50 0.11 -7.70 3.49
C ASN A 50 1.45 -7.79 2.77
N GLN A 51 1.42 -7.67 1.44
CA GLN A 51 2.64 -7.69 0.64
C GLN A 51 3.57 -6.54 1.03
N LEU A 52 3.01 -5.34 1.16
CA LEU A 52 3.79 -4.19 1.55
C LEU A 52 4.40 -4.35 2.95
N GLN A 53 3.59 -4.80 3.90
CA GLN A 53 4.08 -5.02 5.27
C GLN A 53 5.20 -6.04 5.30
N GLU A 54 5.06 -7.13 4.55
CA GLU A 54 6.08 -8.15 4.48
C GLU A 54 7.39 -7.59 3.93
N MET A 55 7.30 -6.76 2.91
CA MET A 55 8.49 -6.14 2.34
C MET A 55 9.17 -5.19 3.31
N ILE A 56 8.39 -4.48 4.10
CA ILE A 56 8.93 -3.60 5.13
C ILE A 56 9.63 -4.43 6.22
N GLU A 57 9.02 -5.51 6.65
CA GLU A 57 9.61 -6.38 7.66
C GLU A 57 10.91 -7.01 7.19
N ASN A 58 10.97 -7.37 5.91
CA ASN A 58 12.18 -7.97 5.31
C ASN A 58 13.18 -6.91 4.87
N LYS A 59 12.90 -5.65 5.15
CA LYS A 59 13.79 -4.52 4.82
C LYS A 59 14.01 -4.32 3.33
N VAL A 60 13.12 -4.88 2.52
CA VAL A 60 13.12 -4.62 1.07
C VAL A 60 12.66 -3.19 0.82
N VAL A 61 11.67 -2.73 1.60
CA VAL A 61 11.17 -1.35 1.55
C VAL A 61 11.40 -0.74 2.93
N LYS A 62 11.98 0.47 2.95
CA LYS A 62 12.24 1.17 4.22
C LYS A 62 11.22 2.28 4.42
N ILE A 63 10.80 2.47 5.67
CA ILE A 63 9.91 3.57 6.04
C ILE A 63 10.74 4.76 6.46
N PHE A 64 10.45 5.91 5.88
CA PHE A 64 11.10 7.16 6.22
C PHE A 64 10.09 8.08 6.92
N PRO A 65 10.52 8.90 7.87
CA PRO A 65 9.59 9.76 8.61
C PRO A 65 8.92 10.84 7.76
N LYS A 66 9.45 11.12 6.59
CA LYS A 66 8.84 12.09 5.68
C LYS A 66 8.93 11.64 4.24
#